data_5671c55ef4e168e84921bd57a40dec04
#
_entry.id   5671c55ef4e168e84921bd57a40dec04
#
_cell.length_a   1.000
_cell.length_b   1.000
_cell.length_c   1.000
_cell.angle_alpha   90.00
_cell.angle_beta   90.00
_cell.angle_gamma   90.00
#
_symmetry.space_group_name_H-M   'P 1'
#
loop_
_entity.id
_entity.type
_entity.pdbx_description
1 polymer ?
#
loop_
_entity_poly.entity_id
_entity_poly.type
_entity_poly.pdbx_seq_one_letter_code
_entity_poly.pdbx_strand_id
1 'polypeptide(L)'
;MLQLNYKLTDEDYIEFNEFHQLIHSEIGKRNLFFLRLIGPMISILAMIIFILARAEVMLIIGEAIVLFIFSVVEILLAKKIMKRGIRKTILKMKEKEGLPFAEETTLNFTEDQIIEITKGQEVKVDYKKVEDV
;
A
#
# COMPACT_ATOMS: atom_id res chain seq x y z
N MET A 1 28.13 -8.61 23.01
CA MET A 1 27.31 -9.32 22.03
C MET A 1 25.86 -9.13 22.45
N LEU A 2 25.05 -8.47 21.62
CA LEU A 2 23.63 -8.25 21.88
C LEU A 2 22.84 -9.23 21.02
N GLN A 3 21.91 -9.94 21.65
CA GLN A 3 21.01 -10.87 20.95
C GLN A 3 19.58 -10.38 21.08
N LEU A 4 18.87 -10.27 19.95
CA LEU A 4 17.48 -9.90 19.87
C LEU A 4 16.69 -11.04 19.21
N ASN A 5 15.74 -11.60 19.97
CA ASN A 5 14.80 -12.57 19.44
C ASN A 5 13.47 -11.86 19.17
N TYR A 6 12.96 -11.98 17.96
CA TYR A 6 11.66 -11.42 17.63
C TYR A 6 10.81 -12.42 16.85
N LYS A 7 9.52 -12.26 16.98
CA LYS A 7 8.54 -13.08 16.28
C LYS A 7 7.70 -12.17 15.39
N LEU A 8 7.72 -12.46 14.10
CA LEU A 8 6.86 -11.76 13.14
C LEU A 8 5.50 -12.46 13.05
N THR A 9 4.46 -11.65 13.10
CA THR A 9 3.09 -12.10 12.85
C THR A 9 2.68 -11.78 11.42
N ASP A 10 1.62 -12.43 10.96
CA ASP A 10 1.02 -12.10 9.66
C ASP A 10 0.60 -10.62 9.57
N GLU A 11 0.12 -10.06 10.69
CA GLU A 11 -0.30 -8.67 10.75
C GLU A 11 0.88 -7.72 10.62
N ASP A 12 2.03 -8.01 11.27
CA ASP A 12 3.26 -7.21 11.12
C ASP A 12 3.71 -7.19 9.65
N TYR A 13 3.64 -8.34 8.96
CA TYR A 13 3.98 -8.43 7.54
C TYR A 13 3.01 -7.62 6.66
N ILE A 14 1.72 -7.66 6.97
CA ILE A 14 0.70 -6.87 6.26
C ILE A 14 0.95 -5.37 6.48
N GLU A 15 1.16 -4.94 7.73
CA GLU A 15 1.41 -3.53 8.07
C GLU A 15 2.70 -3.01 7.42
N PHE A 16 3.76 -3.80 7.43
CA PHE A 16 5.00 -3.47 6.73
C PHE A 16 4.76 -3.24 5.23
N ASN A 17 4.04 -4.15 4.56
CA ASN A 17 3.75 -4.02 3.14
C ASN A 17 2.82 -2.83 2.83
N GLU A 18 1.84 -2.55 3.70
CA GLU A 18 1.00 -1.36 3.58
C GLU A 18 1.84 -0.09 3.68
N PHE A 19 2.72 -0.02 4.68
CA PHE A 19 3.63 1.11 4.88
C PHE A 19 4.58 1.28 3.70
N HIS A 20 5.26 0.20 3.31
CA HIS A 20 6.21 0.22 2.21
C HIS A 20 5.56 0.69 0.91
N GLN A 21 4.41 0.10 0.52
CA GLN A 21 3.75 0.45 -0.73
C GLN A 21 3.15 1.86 -0.74
N LEU A 22 2.65 2.35 0.40
CA LEU A 22 2.03 3.67 0.45
C LEU A 22 3.02 4.82 0.59
N ILE A 23 4.20 4.58 1.17
CA ILE A 23 5.14 5.65 1.56
C ILE A 23 6.46 5.56 0.80
N HIS A 24 7.04 4.37 0.67
CA HIS A 24 8.36 4.20 0.07
C HIS A 24 8.32 3.82 -1.41
N SER A 25 7.41 2.94 -1.81
CA SER A 25 7.35 2.45 -3.19
C SER A 25 6.86 3.53 -4.16
N GLU A 26 7.68 3.86 -5.15
CA GLU A 26 7.30 4.78 -6.24
C GLU A 26 6.11 4.23 -7.04
N ILE A 27 6.04 2.91 -7.23
CA ILE A 27 4.92 2.24 -7.89
C ILE A 27 3.65 2.40 -7.05
N GLY A 28 3.76 2.22 -5.73
CA GLY A 28 2.64 2.36 -4.82
C GLY A 28 2.11 3.80 -4.76
N LYS A 29 2.98 4.80 -4.69
CA LYS A 29 2.61 6.22 -4.76
C LYS A 29 1.90 6.54 -6.07
N ARG A 30 2.44 6.06 -7.20
CA ARG A 30 1.83 6.23 -8.52
C ARG A 30 0.45 5.59 -8.61
N ASN A 31 0.30 4.38 -8.11
CA ASN A 31 -0.99 3.70 -8.09
C ASN A 31 -2.02 4.43 -7.22
N LEU A 32 -1.60 4.95 -6.06
CA LEU A 32 -2.48 5.77 -5.21
C LEU A 32 -2.88 7.07 -5.90
N PHE A 33 -1.96 7.70 -6.65
CA PHE A 33 -2.25 8.89 -7.43
C PHE A 33 -3.30 8.60 -8.53
N PHE A 34 -3.11 7.53 -9.30
CA PHE A 34 -4.08 7.14 -10.33
C PHE A 34 -5.44 6.78 -9.71
N LEU A 35 -5.45 6.06 -8.58
CA LEU A 35 -6.70 5.74 -7.90
C LEU A 35 -7.47 7.00 -7.48
N ARG A 36 -6.79 8.08 -7.08
CA ARG A 36 -7.41 9.37 -6.75
C ARG A 36 -7.88 10.15 -7.95
N LEU A 37 -7.40 9.85 -9.15
CA LEU A 37 -7.82 10.53 -10.39
C LEU A 37 -9.03 9.87 -11.04
N ILE A 38 -9.34 8.63 -10.74
CA ILE A 38 -10.42 7.87 -11.39
C ILE A 38 -11.76 8.59 -11.24
N GLY A 39 -12.16 8.97 -10.02
CA GLY A 39 -13.41 9.65 -9.77
C GLY A 39 -13.54 11.01 -10.47
N PRO A 40 -12.57 11.92 -10.31
CA PRO A 40 -12.56 13.18 -11.07
C PRO A 40 -12.64 12.98 -12.59
N MET A 41 -11.89 12.01 -13.14
CA MET A 41 -11.93 11.72 -14.59
C MET A 41 -13.31 11.23 -15.04
N ILE A 42 -13.93 10.31 -14.30
CA ILE A 42 -15.28 9.82 -14.58
C ILE A 42 -16.28 10.99 -14.47
N SER A 43 -16.13 11.84 -13.46
CA SER A 43 -16.99 13.00 -13.27
C SER A 43 -16.92 14.00 -14.43
N ILE A 44 -15.71 14.29 -14.92
CA ILE A 44 -15.51 15.15 -16.09
C ILE A 44 -16.15 14.53 -17.33
N LEU A 45 -15.95 13.23 -17.55
CA LEU A 45 -16.52 12.53 -18.71
C LEU A 45 -18.05 12.53 -18.65
N ALA A 46 -18.65 12.27 -17.48
CA ALA A 46 -20.10 12.35 -17.30
C ALA A 46 -20.64 13.74 -17.60
N MET A 47 -20.01 14.81 -17.09
CA MET A 47 -20.40 16.19 -17.38
C MET A 47 -20.36 16.51 -18.88
N ILE A 48 -19.33 16.06 -19.60
CA ILE A 48 -19.25 16.25 -21.05
C ILE A 48 -20.45 15.60 -21.75
N ILE A 49 -20.83 14.38 -21.33
CA ILE A 49 -21.99 13.66 -21.90
C ILE A 49 -23.28 14.45 -21.66
N PHE A 50 -23.53 14.98 -20.44
CA PHE A 50 -24.72 15.78 -20.13
C PHE A 50 -24.80 17.04 -20.98
N ILE A 51 -23.66 17.73 -21.17
CA ILE A 51 -23.60 18.94 -22.01
C ILE A 51 -23.89 18.60 -23.47
N LEU A 52 -23.31 17.54 -24.02
CA LEU A 52 -23.54 17.09 -25.38
C LEU A 52 -24.98 16.62 -25.62
N ALA A 53 -25.61 16.02 -24.63
CA ALA A 53 -26.99 15.59 -24.64
C ALA A 53 -27.97 16.77 -24.54
N ARG A 54 -27.48 18.02 -24.41
CA ARG A 54 -28.29 19.24 -24.22
C ARG A 54 -29.29 19.14 -23.06
N ALA A 55 -28.85 18.53 -21.95
CA ALA A 55 -29.64 18.44 -20.74
C ALA A 55 -30.01 19.85 -20.24
N GLU A 56 -31.10 19.95 -19.50
CA GLU A 56 -31.52 21.22 -18.89
C GLU A 56 -30.44 21.72 -17.91
N VAL A 57 -30.24 23.04 -17.89
CA VAL A 57 -29.19 23.68 -17.05
C VAL A 57 -29.32 23.28 -15.57
N MET A 58 -30.54 23.16 -15.07
CA MET A 58 -30.79 22.77 -13.67
C MET A 58 -30.32 21.36 -13.38
N LEU A 59 -30.50 20.42 -14.34
CA LEU A 59 -29.98 19.03 -14.22
C LEU A 59 -28.46 19.02 -14.26
N ILE A 60 -27.83 19.80 -15.13
CA ILE A 60 -26.37 19.90 -15.22
C ILE A 60 -25.78 20.41 -13.91
N ILE A 61 -26.38 21.42 -13.28
CA ILE A 61 -25.91 21.94 -11.97
C ILE A 61 -26.06 20.89 -10.86
N GLY A 62 -27.23 20.23 -10.82
CA GLY A 62 -27.48 19.17 -9.83
C GLY A 62 -26.47 18.02 -9.96
N GLU A 63 -26.23 17.56 -11.17
CA GLU A 63 -25.26 16.50 -11.46
C GLU A 63 -23.82 16.92 -11.12
N ALA A 64 -23.45 18.16 -11.44
CA ALA A 64 -22.12 18.69 -11.09
C ALA A 64 -21.85 18.63 -9.58
N ILE A 65 -22.85 18.98 -8.76
CA ILE A 65 -22.73 18.92 -7.29
C ILE A 65 -22.56 17.48 -6.83
N VAL A 66 -23.36 16.55 -7.34
CA VAL A 66 -23.30 15.13 -6.99
C VAL A 66 -21.93 14.52 -7.37
N LEU A 67 -21.47 14.77 -8.59
CA LEU A 67 -20.19 14.28 -9.10
C LEU A 67 -19.00 14.89 -8.34
N PHE A 68 -19.10 16.15 -7.95
CA PHE A 68 -18.08 16.79 -7.11
C PHE A 68 -17.97 16.10 -5.74
N ILE A 69 -19.10 15.90 -5.06
CA ILE A 69 -19.13 15.20 -3.77
C ILE A 69 -18.57 13.79 -3.92
N PHE A 70 -18.97 13.06 -4.95
CA PHE A 70 -18.46 11.71 -5.24
C PHE A 70 -16.96 11.70 -5.42
N SER A 71 -16.40 12.63 -6.21
CA SER A 71 -14.95 12.75 -6.42
C SER A 71 -14.20 13.04 -5.12
N VAL A 72 -14.72 13.92 -4.27
CA VAL A 72 -14.09 14.22 -2.96
C VAL A 72 -14.10 12.98 -2.07
N VAL A 73 -15.21 12.28 -1.97
CA VAL A 73 -15.33 11.06 -1.16
C VAL A 73 -14.37 9.98 -1.67
N GLU A 74 -14.24 9.79 -2.96
CA GLU A 74 -13.33 8.81 -3.56
C GLU A 74 -11.87 9.16 -3.27
N ILE A 75 -11.45 10.41 -3.42
CA ILE A 75 -10.09 10.87 -3.09
C ILE A 75 -9.76 10.58 -1.63
N LEU A 76 -10.69 10.83 -0.71
CA LEU A 76 -10.51 10.57 0.72
C LEU A 76 -10.41 9.06 1.02
N LEU A 77 -11.19 8.24 0.32
CA LEU A 77 -11.22 6.80 0.51
C LEU A 77 -10.11 6.04 -0.22
N ALA A 78 -9.45 6.65 -1.21
CA ALA A 78 -8.46 5.99 -2.07
C ALA A 78 -7.36 5.25 -1.26
N LYS A 79 -6.82 5.89 -0.22
CA LYS A 79 -5.82 5.26 0.66
C LYS A 79 -6.38 4.02 1.37
N LYS A 80 -7.62 4.08 1.84
CA LYS A 80 -8.28 2.96 2.53
C LYS A 80 -8.58 1.81 1.58
N ILE A 81 -8.99 2.12 0.35
CA ILE A 81 -9.23 1.13 -0.71
C ILE A 81 -7.93 0.43 -1.06
N MET A 82 -6.84 1.18 -1.26
CA MET A 82 -5.52 0.62 -1.56
C MET A 82 -5.02 -0.29 -0.44
N LYS A 83 -5.12 0.12 0.83
CA LYS A 83 -4.77 -0.74 1.98
C LYS A 83 -5.54 -2.05 1.98
N ARG A 84 -6.86 -2.01 1.75
CA ARG A 84 -7.69 -3.22 1.64
C ARG A 84 -7.25 -4.12 0.49
N GLY A 85 -6.86 -3.53 -0.64
CA GLY A 85 -6.33 -4.27 -1.79
C GLY A 85 -5.04 -4.99 -1.46
N ILE A 86 -4.07 -4.31 -0.83
CA ILE A 86 -2.79 -4.89 -0.40
C ILE A 86 -3.04 -6.05 0.57
N ARG A 87 -3.83 -5.81 1.63
CA ARG A 87 -4.19 -6.83 2.61
C ARG A 87 -4.81 -8.07 1.97
N LYS A 88 -5.79 -7.88 1.08
CA LYS A 88 -6.44 -8.99 0.37
C LYS A 88 -5.45 -9.79 -0.49
N THR A 89 -4.52 -9.11 -1.14
CA THR A 89 -3.49 -9.76 -1.97
C THR A 89 -2.55 -10.61 -1.11
N ILE A 90 -2.08 -10.07 0.03
CA ILE A 90 -1.20 -10.80 0.95
C ILE A 90 -1.90 -12.01 1.55
N LEU A 91 -3.15 -11.86 2.01
CA LEU A 91 -3.93 -13.00 2.56
C LEU A 91 -4.13 -14.10 1.52
N LYS A 92 -4.41 -13.73 0.26
CA LYS A 92 -4.53 -14.69 -0.84
C LYS A 92 -3.21 -15.38 -1.17
N MET A 93 -2.09 -14.66 -1.06
CA MET A 93 -0.75 -15.25 -1.22
C MET A 93 -0.44 -16.24 -0.09
N LYS A 94 -0.78 -15.88 1.15
CA LYS A 94 -0.66 -16.77 2.31
C LYS A 94 -1.39 -18.10 2.12
N GLU A 95 -2.62 -18.07 1.61
CA GLU A 95 -3.43 -19.27 1.37
C GLU A 95 -2.83 -20.19 0.30
N LYS A 96 -2.11 -19.64 -0.68
CA LYS A 96 -1.56 -20.42 -1.80
C LYS A 96 -0.17 -20.97 -1.53
N GLU A 97 0.73 -20.16 -1.02
CA GLU A 97 2.17 -20.42 -1.00
C GLU A 97 2.79 -20.22 0.39
N GLY A 98 2.02 -19.71 1.35
CA GLY A 98 2.53 -19.19 2.62
C GLY A 98 3.11 -17.79 2.47
N LEU A 99 3.50 -17.18 3.59
CA LEU A 99 4.16 -15.87 3.57
C LEU A 99 5.68 -16.05 3.51
N PRO A 100 6.41 -15.19 2.77
CA PRO A 100 7.85 -15.32 2.56
C PRO A 100 8.66 -14.75 3.74
N PHE A 101 8.30 -15.12 4.98
CA PHE A 101 9.07 -14.76 6.17
C PHE A 101 9.10 -15.89 7.19
N ALA A 102 10.13 -15.89 8.05
CA ALA A 102 10.21 -16.82 9.16
C ALA A 102 9.45 -16.25 10.37
N GLU A 103 8.64 -17.10 11.02
CA GLU A 103 7.88 -16.68 12.20
C GLU A 103 8.80 -16.28 13.37
N GLU A 104 9.95 -16.91 13.49
CA GLU A 104 10.94 -16.64 14.56
C GLU A 104 12.30 -16.33 13.93
N THR A 105 12.86 -15.20 14.32
CA THR A 105 14.16 -14.72 13.85
C THR A 105 14.99 -14.26 15.03
N THR A 106 16.26 -14.65 15.04
CA THR A 106 17.25 -14.20 16.01
C THR A 106 18.27 -13.30 15.33
N LEU A 107 18.41 -12.07 15.83
CA LEU A 107 19.47 -11.16 15.41
C LEU A 107 20.58 -11.14 16.44
N ASN A 108 21.78 -11.47 16.02
CA ASN A 108 23.00 -11.36 16.82
C ASN A 108 23.83 -10.18 16.32
N PHE A 109 24.01 -9.19 17.18
CA PHE A 109 24.86 -8.02 16.91
C PHE A 109 26.26 -8.31 17.42
N THR A 110 27.21 -8.41 16.50
CA THR A 110 28.66 -8.51 16.80
C THR A 110 29.31 -7.13 16.62
N GLU A 111 30.62 -7.03 16.80
CA GLU A 111 31.35 -5.76 16.62
C GLU A 111 31.38 -5.28 15.16
N ASP A 112 31.35 -6.20 14.18
CA ASP A 112 31.53 -5.90 12.77
C ASP A 112 30.30 -6.19 11.89
N GLN A 113 29.35 -7.00 12.38
CA GLN A 113 28.27 -7.51 11.54
C GLN A 113 27.00 -7.82 12.34
N ILE A 114 25.87 -7.80 11.63
CA ILE A 114 24.59 -8.32 12.10
C ILE A 114 24.41 -9.72 11.51
N ILE A 115 24.14 -10.69 12.36
CA ILE A 115 23.86 -12.07 11.95
C ILE A 115 22.39 -12.34 12.20
N GLU A 116 21.65 -12.57 11.12
CA GLU A 116 20.25 -12.99 11.18
C GLU A 116 20.18 -14.51 11.06
N ILE A 117 19.57 -15.14 12.06
CA ILE A 117 19.37 -16.59 12.11
C ILE A 117 17.87 -16.86 12.04
N THR A 118 17.45 -17.55 10.99
CA THR A 118 16.10 -18.07 10.79
C THR A 118 16.11 -19.60 10.73
N LYS A 119 14.95 -20.25 10.73
CA LYS A 119 14.89 -21.72 10.59
C LYS A 119 15.59 -22.17 9.29
N GLY A 120 16.86 -22.57 9.42
CA GLY A 120 17.63 -23.19 8.34
C GLY A 120 18.45 -22.23 7.47
N GLN A 121 18.48 -20.93 7.79
CA GLN A 121 19.29 -19.94 7.08
C GLN A 121 20.01 -19.01 8.06
N GLU A 122 21.24 -18.69 7.74
CA GLU A 122 22.05 -17.69 8.43
C GLU A 122 22.49 -16.65 7.41
N VAL A 123 22.12 -15.40 7.63
CA VAL A 123 22.50 -14.27 6.79
C VAL A 123 23.39 -13.34 7.59
N LYS A 124 24.55 -12.96 7.04
CA LYS A 124 25.50 -12.02 7.64
C LYS A 124 25.54 -10.73 6.86
N VAL A 125 25.35 -9.62 7.54
CA VAL A 125 25.39 -8.29 6.94
C VAL A 125 26.43 -7.45 7.68
N ASP A 126 27.48 -7.02 6.98
CA ASP A 126 28.46 -6.08 7.53
C ASP A 126 27.81 -4.72 7.77
N TYR A 127 28.14 -4.05 8.86
CA TYR A 127 27.62 -2.70 9.15
C TYR A 127 27.94 -1.69 8.04
N LYS A 128 29.03 -1.88 7.29
CA LYS A 128 29.38 -1.03 6.13
C LYS A 128 28.41 -1.13 4.96
N LYS A 129 27.55 -2.17 4.92
CA LYS A 129 26.55 -2.40 3.88
C LYS A 129 25.13 -2.00 4.32
N VAL A 130 24.97 -1.60 5.58
CA VAL A 130 23.70 -1.08 6.07
C VAL A 130 23.59 0.36 5.58
N GLU A 131 22.69 0.62 4.66
CA GLU A 131 22.39 1.98 4.20
C GLU A 131 21.73 2.76 5.35
N ASP A 132 22.13 4.01 5.50
CA ASP A 132 21.49 4.94 6.42
C ASP A 132 20.02 5.13 5.97
N VAL A 133 19.10 4.89 6.89
CA VAL A 133 17.66 5.04 6.66
C VAL A 133 17.22 6.46 6.94
#